data_c9ad0f0a94498f948ed80b1143d0dfa6
#
_entry.id   c9ad0f0a94498f948ed80b1143d0dfa6
#
_cell.length_a   1.000
_cell.length_b   1.000
_cell.length_c   1.000
_cell.angle_alpha   90.00
_cell.angle_beta   90.00
_cell.angle_gamma   90.00
#
_symmetry.space_group_name_H-M   'P 1'
#
loop_
_entity.id
_entity.type
_entity.pdbx_description
1 polymer ?
#
loop_
_entity_poly.entity_id
_entity_poly.type
_entity_poly.pdbx_seq_one_letter_code
_entity_poly.pdbx_strand_id
1 'polypeptide(L)'
;GILSADHWDPNLLVQVGDEPNVRAGHRRLADGMSVSAQNVWPSLRLDLGSLNQIVGRFLSAGFYYKTFMRPKFMRPLYQKILSCFAPGGRVYWENSSHDIYDKRYSHPDVLVAGGGPAGLAAALAAADKGASVMLVEHEYQLGGHLLWGCSSDRMTAALLESSVRDHRNIEVLVNSTVTGRYDHNWVSVI
;
A
#
# COMPACT_ATOMS: atom_id res chain seq x y z
N GLY A 1 19.03 1.50 5.29
CA GLY A 1 17.63 1.61 5.61
C GLY A 1 17.22 0.64 6.71
N ILE A 2 16.24 1.00 7.49
CA ILE A 2 15.65 0.10 8.47
C ILE A 2 14.89 -0.95 7.68
N LEU A 3 15.16 -2.21 7.93
CA LEU A 3 14.30 -3.30 7.47
C LEU A 3 13.00 -3.21 8.25
N SER A 4 12.00 -2.57 7.70
CA SER A 4 10.64 -2.66 8.21
C SER A 4 9.97 -3.89 7.61
N ALA A 5 9.35 -4.67 8.44
CA ALA A 5 8.51 -5.78 8.00
C ALA A 5 7.13 -5.30 7.54
N ASP A 6 6.84 -4.02 7.71
CA ASP A 6 5.57 -3.42 7.33
C ASP A 6 5.63 -2.91 5.89
N HIS A 7 4.79 -3.45 5.03
CA HIS A 7 4.64 -3.04 3.64
C HIS A 7 4.12 -1.60 3.46
N TRP A 8 3.68 -0.97 4.54
CA TRP A 8 3.28 0.44 4.57
C TRP A 8 4.46 1.39 4.79
N ASP A 9 5.65 0.86 5.11
CA ASP A 9 6.84 1.69 5.36
C ASP A 9 7.23 2.45 4.09
N PRO A 10 7.36 3.79 4.16
CA PRO A 10 7.80 4.62 3.04
C PRO A 10 9.22 4.28 2.55
N ASN A 11 10.04 3.60 3.36
CA ASN A 11 11.37 3.14 2.95
C ASN A 11 11.31 1.99 1.93
N LEU A 12 10.16 1.36 1.77
CA LEU A 12 9.91 0.36 0.74
C LEU A 12 9.45 0.96 -0.59
N LEU A 13 9.44 2.27 -0.74
CA LEU A 13 9.16 2.91 -2.03
C LEU A 13 10.28 2.65 -3.02
N VAL A 14 9.89 2.14 -4.17
CA VAL A 14 10.78 1.84 -5.29
C VAL A 14 10.26 2.50 -6.57
N GLN A 15 11.14 2.66 -7.52
CA GLN A 15 10.79 3.02 -8.89
C GLN A 15 10.76 1.75 -9.71
N VAL A 16 9.67 1.50 -10.41
CA VAL A 16 9.49 0.36 -11.32
C VAL A 16 9.40 0.88 -12.74
N GLY A 17 10.45 0.64 -13.53
CA GLY A 17 10.59 1.30 -14.82
C GLY A 17 10.54 2.82 -14.66
N ASP A 18 9.54 3.46 -15.28
CA ASP A 18 9.32 4.90 -15.20
C ASP A 18 8.32 5.31 -14.11
N GLU A 19 7.67 4.34 -13.44
CA GLU A 19 6.69 4.59 -12.39
C GLU A 19 7.36 4.76 -11.02
N PRO A 20 7.38 5.97 -10.43
CA PRO A 20 7.91 6.21 -9.10
C PRO A 20 6.87 5.89 -8.02
N ASN A 21 7.32 5.83 -6.77
CA ASN A 21 6.48 5.70 -5.58
C ASN A 21 5.73 4.37 -5.47
N VAL A 22 6.19 3.35 -6.16
CA VAL A 22 5.61 2.02 -6.04
C VAL A 22 6.03 1.41 -4.71
N ARG A 23 5.09 0.90 -3.94
CA ARG A 23 5.37 0.14 -2.74
C ARG A 23 5.82 -1.27 -3.12
N ALA A 24 7.03 -1.64 -2.74
CA ALA A 24 7.62 -2.92 -3.14
C ALA A 24 6.78 -4.12 -2.73
N GLY A 25 6.13 -4.07 -1.55
CA GLY A 25 5.28 -5.14 -1.05
C GLY A 25 3.93 -5.30 -1.77
N HIS A 26 3.51 -4.31 -2.54
CA HIS A 26 2.21 -4.30 -3.23
C HIS A 26 2.28 -4.65 -4.72
N ARG A 27 3.47 -4.68 -5.28
CA ARG A 27 3.61 -4.92 -6.72
C ARG A 27 3.90 -6.38 -7.00
N ARG A 28 3.02 -7.01 -7.77
CA ARG A 28 3.26 -8.36 -8.29
C ARG A 28 4.50 -8.34 -9.19
N LEU A 29 5.41 -9.27 -8.94
CA LEU A 29 6.61 -9.42 -9.76
C LEU A 29 6.24 -9.96 -11.15
N ALA A 30 6.89 -9.40 -12.16
CA ALA A 30 6.80 -9.86 -13.54
C ALA A 30 8.20 -10.00 -14.13
N ASP A 31 8.36 -10.94 -15.06
CA ASP A 31 9.63 -11.14 -15.75
C ASP A 31 10.04 -9.89 -16.54
N GLY A 32 11.31 -9.52 -16.44
CA GLY A 32 11.84 -8.34 -17.10
C GLY A 32 11.57 -7.01 -16.36
N MET A 33 10.96 -7.05 -15.18
CA MET A 33 10.71 -5.84 -14.39
C MET A 33 12.02 -5.22 -13.90
N SER A 34 12.24 -3.95 -14.21
CA SER A 34 13.37 -3.16 -13.70
C SER A 34 12.94 -2.38 -12.48
N VAL A 35 13.61 -2.62 -11.35
CA VAL A 35 13.30 -1.98 -10.08
C VAL A 35 14.53 -1.27 -9.52
N SER A 36 14.40 -0.01 -9.15
CA SER A 36 15.45 0.78 -8.53
C SER A 36 15.00 1.36 -7.19
N ALA A 37 15.96 1.51 -6.26
CA ALA A 37 15.68 2.13 -4.97
C ALA A 37 15.44 3.64 -5.14
N GLN A 38 14.41 4.16 -4.49
CA GLN A 38 14.03 5.57 -4.62
C GLN A 38 14.60 6.46 -3.53
N ASN A 39 14.72 5.97 -2.30
CA ASN A 39 15.08 6.74 -1.11
C ASN A 39 16.49 6.42 -0.60
N VAL A 40 17.41 6.05 -1.49
CA VAL A 40 18.79 5.68 -1.17
C VAL A 40 19.75 6.56 -1.95
N TRP A 41 20.79 7.07 -1.30
CA TRP A 41 21.82 7.87 -1.96
C TRP A 41 23.19 7.64 -1.33
N PRO A 42 24.27 7.46 -2.14
CA PRO A 42 24.28 7.33 -3.61
C PRO A 42 23.96 5.90 -4.10
N SER A 43 23.97 4.88 -3.25
CA SER A 43 23.66 3.50 -3.64
C SER A 43 23.18 2.66 -2.48
N LEU A 44 22.59 1.48 -2.77
CA LEU A 44 22.14 0.51 -1.75
C LEU A 44 23.28 -0.01 -0.86
N ARG A 45 24.53 -0.04 -1.36
CA ARG A 45 25.69 -0.49 -0.58
C ARG A 45 26.25 0.60 0.33
N LEU A 46 26.08 1.86 -0.05
CA LEU A 46 26.52 3.02 0.71
C LEU A 46 25.39 4.04 0.73
N ASP A 47 24.58 3.97 1.76
CA ASP A 47 23.47 4.92 1.96
C ASP A 47 23.87 5.99 2.98
N LEU A 48 24.23 7.16 2.47
CA LEU A 48 24.56 8.31 3.32
C LEU A 48 23.31 8.88 4.01
N GLY A 49 22.11 8.58 3.51
CA GLY A 49 20.85 8.93 4.18
C GLY A 49 20.71 8.25 5.55
N SER A 50 21.37 7.10 5.75
CA SER A 50 21.38 6.39 7.04
C SER A 50 22.04 7.18 8.16
N LEU A 51 22.94 8.14 7.86
CA LEU A 51 23.52 9.04 8.84
C LEU A 51 22.46 9.89 9.56
N ASN A 52 21.32 10.14 8.91
CA ASN A 52 20.20 10.83 9.53
C ASN A 52 19.66 10.11 10.76
N GLN A 53 19.81 8.78 10.85
CA GLN A 53 19.39 8.00 12.02
C GLN A 53 20.27 8.31 13.25
N ILE A 54 21.55 8.59 13.02
CA ILE A 54 22.49 8.94 14.11
C ILE A 54 22.21 10.37 14.56
N VAL A 55 22.03 11.29 13.61
CA VAL A 55 21.81 12.71 13.87
C VAL A 55 20.37 12.95 14.37
N GLY A 56 19.41 12.15 13.95
CA GLY A 56 17.99 12.30 14.26
C GLY A 56 17.68 12.36 15.76
N ARG A 57 18.46 11.64 16.57
CA ARG A 57 18.32 11.69 18.05
C ARG A 57 18.62 13.05 18.65
N PHE A 58 19.38 13.90 17.96
CA PHE A 58 19.72 15.28 18.37
C PHE A 58 18.77 16.32 17.77
N LEU A 59 17.93 15.92 16.82
CA LEU A 59 16.97 16.78 16.16
C LEU A 59 15.65 16.75 16.97
N SER A 60 15.50 17.73 17.87
CA SER A 60 14.26 17.86 18.65
C SER A 60 13.07 18.24 17.77
N ALA A 61 11.86 17.92 18.23
CA ALA A 61 10.63 18.39 17.61
C ALA A 61 10.68 19.94 17.47
N GLY A 62 10.44 20.44 16.25
CA GLY A 62 10.53 21.88 15.96
C GLY A 62 11.90 22.37 15.49
N PHE A 63 12.92 21.51 15.41
CA PHE A 63 14.24 21.85 14.84
C PHE A 63 14.11 22.54 13.46
N TYR A 64 13.22 22.05 12.61
CA TYR A 64 12.92 22.62 11.30
C TYR A 64 12.56 24.12 11.37
N TYR A 65 11.67 24.50 12.28
CA TYR A 65 11.22 25.87 12.42
C TYR A 65 12.28 26.82 12.97
N LYS A 66 13.21 26.30 13.76
CA LYS A 66 14.27 27.13 14.34
C LYS A 66 15.48 27.32 13.41
N THR A 67 15.87 26.28 12.68
CA THR A 67 17.13 26.25 11.96
C THR A 67 17.01 26.63 10.49
N PHE A 68 15.92 26.22 9.81
CA PHE A 68 15.78 26.37 8.36
C PHE A 68 14.88 27.54 7.92
N MET A 69 14.46 28.41 8.86
CA MET A 69 13.64 29.58 8.53
C MET A 69 14.43 30.87 8.30
N ARG A 70 15.69 30.92 8.70
CA ARG A 70 16.55 32.11 8.54
C ARG A 70 17.92 31.69 8.02
N PRO A 71 18.54 32.46 7.10
CA PRO A 71 17.97 33.61 6.39
C PRO A 71 16.96 33.20 5.30
N LYS A 72 15.96 34.04 5.05
CA LYS A 72 14.82 33.74 4.14
C LYS A 72 15.25 33.44 2.70
N PHE A 73 16.34 34.05 2.22
CA PHE A 73 16.83 33.85 0.84
C PHE A 73 17.37 32.42 0.60
N MET A 74 17.78 31.69 1.66
CA MET A 74 18.27 30.32 1.55
C MET A 74 17.14 29.27 1.61
N ARG A 75 15.91 29.71 1.76
CA ARG A 75 14.74 28.80 1.85
C ARG A 75 14.66 27.76 0.72
N PRO A 76 14.89 28.09 -0.56
CA PRO A 76 14.86 27.09 -1.62
C PRO A 76 15.95 26.01 -1.46
N LEU A 77 17.15 26.42 -0.99
CA LEU A 77 18.23 25.48 -0.72
C LEU A 77 17.88 24.55 0.45
N TYR A 78 17.32 25.10 1.51
CA TYR A 78 16.88 24.31 2.67
C TYR A 78 15.78 23.33 2.30
N GLN A 79 14.80 23.74 1.49
CA GLN A 79 13.76 22.85 0.99
C GLN A 79 14.33 21.69 0.18
N LYS A 80 15.31 21.97 -0.69
CA LYS A 80 15.98 20.94 -1.48
C LYS A 80 16.77 19.96 -0.60
N ILE A 81 17.47 20.45 0.41
CA ILE A 81 18.19 19.60 1.36
C ILE A 81 17.20 18.73 2.15
N LEU A 82 16.15 19.33 2.68
CA LEU A 82 15.15 18.61 3.47
C LEU A 82 14.38 17.56 2.65
N SER A 83 14.08 17.84 1.38
CA SER A 83 13.45 16.86 0.50
C SER A 83 14.34 15.65 0.21
N CYS A 84 15.67 15.79 0.28
CA CYS A 84 16.59 14.67 0.16
C CYS A 84 16.59 13.76 1.41
N PHE A 85 16.29 14.34 2.58
CA PHE A 85 16.25 13.59 3.85
C PHE A 85 14.84 13.10 4.24
N ALA A 86 13.81 13.73 3.69
CA ALA A 86 12.44 13.25 3.89
C ALA A 86 12.18 12.05 2.98
N PRO A 87 11.75 10.89 3.51
CA PRO A 87 11.40 9.73 2.71
C PRO A 87 10.05 9.96 2.00
N GLY A 88 9.98 11.03 1.24
CA GLY A 88 8.81 11.41 0.44
C GLY A 88 8.85 10.77 -0.95
N GLY A 89 7.70 10.67 -1.57
CA GLY A 89 7.61 10.28 -2.97
C GLY A 89 8.17 11.34 -3.90
N ARG A 90 8.34 10.98 -5.16
CA ARG A 90 8.69 11.90 -6.24
C ARG A 90 7.45 12.28 -7.03
N VAL A 91 7.30 13.55 -7.37
CA VAL A 91 6.22 13.97 -8.28
C VAL A 91 6.62 13.58 -9.70
N TYR A 92 5.77 12.84 -10.36
CA TYR A 92 5.96 12.39 -11.73
C TYR A 92 5.17 13.32 -12.67
N TRP A 93 5.88 14.30 -13.24
CA TRP A 93 5.26 15.33 -14.07
C TRP A 93 5.04 14.90 -15.53
N GLU A 94 5.79 13.91 -16.00
CA GLU A 94 5.85 13.53 -17.42
C GLU A 94 4.76 12.52 -17.81
N ASN A 95 4.16 11.86 -16.85
CA ASN A 95 3.13 10.87 -17.10
C ASN A 95 1.84 11.25 -16.33
N SER A 96 1.10 12.19 -16.87
CA SER A 96 -0.31 12.28 -16.50
C SER A 96 -0.97 11.03 -17.08
N SER A 97 -1.21 10.01 -16.26
CA SER A 97 -2.02 8.89 -16.69
C SER A 97 -3.36 9.47 -17.11
N HIS A 98 -3.72 9.26 -18.36
CA HIS A 98 -5.05 9.58 -18.86
C HIS A 98 -6.04 8.47 -18.49
N ASP A 99 -5.83 7.84 -17.33
CA ASP A 99 -6.71 6.79 -16.85
C ASP A 99 -8.10 7.36 -16.59
N ILE A 100 -9.07 6.76 -17.21
CA ILE A 100 -10.47 7.10 -17.02
C ILE A 100 -10.94 6.31 -15.78
N TYR A 101 -11.33 7.04 -14.75
CA TYR A 101 -11.87 6.44 -13.53
C TYR A 101 -13.39 6.45 -13.58
N ASP A 102 -13.99 5.28 -13.69
CA ASP A 102 -15.42 5.10 -13.60
C ASP A 102 -15.88 5.02 -12.15
N LYS A 103 -17.01 5.66 -11.87
CA LYS A 103 -17.68 5.55 -10.57
C LYS A 103 -18.78 4.51 -10.67
N ARG A 104 -18.68 3.48 -9.85
CA ARG A 104 -19.70 2.44 -9.71
C ARG A 104 -20.36 2.53 -8.33
N TYR A 105 -21.65 2.42 -8.29
CA TYR A 105 -22.41 2.29 -7.04
C TYR A 105 -22.90 0.87 -6.92
N SER A 106 -22.73 0.28 -5.75
CA SER A 106 -23.18 -1.07 -5.42
C SER A 106 -23.87 -1.09 -4.07
N HIS A 107 -24.83 -1.97 -3.90
CA HIS A 107 -25.67 -2.06 -2.71
C HIS A 107 -25.72 -3.51 -2.20
N PRO A 108 -24.59 -4.09 -1.75
CA PRO A 108 -24.60 -5.42 -1.15
C PRO A 108 -25.23 -5.36 0.24
N ASP A 109 -25.81 -6.49 0.69
CA ASP A 109 -26.30 -6.62 2.06
C ASP A 109 -25.15 -6.61 3.06
N VAL A 110 -24.00 -7.19 2.67
CA VAL A 110 -22.80 -7.27 3.49
C VAL A 110 -21.57 -6.88 2.67
N LEU A 111 -20.80 -5.94 3.19
CA LEU A 111 -19.46 -5.63 2.68
C LEU A 111 -18.41 -6.19 3.65
N VAL A 112 -17.51 -7.01 3.13
CA VAL A 112 -16.39 -7.57 3.87
C VAL A 112 -15.11 -6.87 3.42
N ALA A 113 -14.41 -6.20 4.33
CA ALA A 113 -13.14 -5.56 4.07
C ALA A 113 -11.99 -6.46 4.55
N GLY A 114 -11.24 -6.99 3.60
CA GLY A 114 -10.13 -7.89 3.80
C GLY A 114 -10.44 -9.34 3.43
N GLY A 115 -9.64 -9.90 2.52
CA GLY A 115 -9.74 -11.27 2.00
C GLY A 115 -8.86 -12.29 2.73
N GLY A 116 -8.50 -12.02 3.99
CA GLY A 116 -7.84 -13.00 4.84
C GLY A 116 -8.80 -14.10 5.29
N PRO A 117 -8.33 -15.13 6.05
CA PRO A 117 -9.14 -16.29 6.40
C PRO A 117 -10.45 -15.92 7.16
N ALA A 118 -10.39 -14.92 8.02
CA ALA A 118 -11.57 -14.43 8.73
C ALA A 118 -12.59 -13.79 7.78
N GLY A 119 -12.12 -12.96 6.84
CA GLY A 119 -12.97 -12.32 5.83
C GLY A 119 -13.60 -13.34 4.88
N LEU A 120 -12.82 -14.31 4.41
CA LEU A 120 -13.32 -15.38 3.56
C LEU A 120 -14.40 -16.21 4.26
N ALA A 121 -14.17 -16.59 5.52
CA ALA A 121 -15.16 -17.30 6.31
C ALA A 121 -16.44 -16.48 6.56
N ALA A 122 -16.27 -15.17 6.85
CA ALA A 122 -17.41 -14.27 7.05
C ALA A 122 -18.23 -14.09 5.77
N ALA A 123 -17.56 -13.94 4.62
CA ALA A 123 -18.23 -13.81 3.34
C ALA A 123 -19.05 -15.05 2.99
N LEU A 124 -18.47 -16.25 3.15
CA LEU A 124 -19.17 -17.51 2.95
C LEU A 124 -20.37 -17.65 3.88
N ALA A 125 -20.17 -17.41 5.19
CA ALA A 125 -21.25 -17.54 6.18
C ALA A 125 -22.42 -16.59 5.90
N ALA A 126 -22.17 -15.38 5.42
CA ALA A 126 -23.21 -14.43 5.04
C ALA A 126 -23.92 -14.88 3.75
N ALA A 127 -23.16 -15.27 2.74
CA ALA A 127 -23.68 -15.69 1.45
C ALA A 127 -24.50 -16.99 1.54
N ASP A 128 -24.11 -17.94 2.40
CA ASP A 128 -24.86 -19.16 2.69
C ASP A 128 -26.21 -18.87 3.32
N LYS A 129 -26.38 -17.72 3.98
CA LYS A 129 -27.67 -17.25 4.50
C LYS A 129 -28.49 -16.46 3.48
N GLY A 130 -28.02 -16.39 2.25
CA GLY A 130 -28.72 -15.75 1.16
C GLY A 130 -28.41 -14.25 0.98
N ALA A 131 -27.49 -13.69 1.78
CA ALA A 131 -27.08 -12.30 1.62
C ALA A 131 -26.25 -12.11 0.34
N SER A 132 -26.40 -10.95 -0.30
CA SER A 132 -25.48 -10.46 -1.33
C SER A 132 -24.25 -9.90 -0.65
N VAL A 133 -23.06 -10.41 -0.99
CA VAL A 133 -21.81 -10.08 -0.33
C VAL A 133 -20.83 -9.45 -1.32
N MET A 134 -20.20 -8.36 -0.92
CA MET A 134 -19.04 -7.81 -1.62
C MET A 134 -17.82 -7.97 -0.73
N LEU A 135 -16.81 -8.73 -1.21
CA LEU A 135 -15.52 -8.91 -0.57
C LEU A 135 -14.50 -8.00 -1.25
N VAL A 136 -13.88 -7.12 -0.49
CA VAL A 136 -12.85 -6.18 -0.97
C VAL A 136 -11.51 -6.53 -0.35
N GLU A 137 -10.50 -6.79 -1.20
CA GLU A 137 -9.13 -7.12 -0.78
C GLU A 137 -8.13 -6.20 -1.47
N HIS A 138 -7.22 -5.61 -0.68
CA HIS A 138 -6.20 -4.70 -1.20
C HIS A 138 -5.07 -5.41 -1.94
N GLU A 139 -4.81 -6.67 -1.61
CA GLU A 139 -3.85 -7.50 -2.32
C GLU A 139 -4.46 -8.08 -3.60
N TYR A 140 -3.58 -8.60 -4.46
CA TYR A 140 -4.00 -9.27 -5.70
C TYR A 140 -4.47 -10.72 -5.48
N GLN A 141 -4.28 -11.28 -4.28
CA GLN A 141 -4.66 -12.64 -3.90
C GLN A 141 -5.45 -12.65 -2.60
N LEU A 142 -6.38 -13.57 -2.52
CA LEU A 142 -7.11 -13.88 -1.29
C LEU A 142 -6.33 -14.88 -0.44
N GLY A 143 -6.58 -14.89 0.87
CA GLY A 143 -5.97 -15.82 1.82
C GLY A 143 -5.16 -15.15 2.93
N GLY A 144 -4.70 -13.92 2.72
CA GLY A 144 -3.96 -13.14 3.73
C GLY A 144 -2.74 -13.93 4.26
N HIS A 145 -2.57 -13.97 5.57
CA HIS A 145 -1.40 -14.61 6.20
C HIS A 145 -1.26 -16.12 5.90
N LEU A 146 -2.32 -16.82 5.51
CA LEU A 146 -2.23 -18.23 5.14
C LEU A 146 -1.36 -18.46 3.90
N LEU A 147 -1.21 -17.45 3.03
CA LEU A 147 -0.36 -17.53 1.83
C LEU A 147 1.12 -17.67 2.18
N TRP A 148 1.53 -17.17 3.35
CA TRP A 148 2.92 -17.17 3.84
C TRP A 148 3.20 -18.31 4.82
N GLY A 149 2.17 -19.07 5.19
CA GLY A 149 2.25 -20.19 6.09
C GLY A 149 2.84 -21.47 5.47
N CYS A 150 2.67 -22.57 6.20
CA CYS A 150 3.09 -23.89 5.71
C CYS A 150 2.21 -24.37 4.55
N SER A 151 2.53 -25.55 4.00
CA SER A 151 1.78 -26.09 2.86
C SER A 151 0.31 -26.36 3.15
N SER A 152 -0.03 -26.77 4.38
CA SER A 152 -1.41 -26.95 4.82
C SER A 152 -2.20 -25.62 4.87
N ASP A 153 -1.55 -24.55 5.30
CA ASP A 153 -2.19 -23.22 5.35
C ASP A 153 -2.48 -22.71 3.95
N ARG A 154 -1.52 -22.85 3.02
CA ARG A 154 -1.73 -22.48 1.61
C ARG A 154 -2.82 -23.31 0.94
N MET A 155 -2.92 -24.60 1.28
CA MET A 155 -4.02 -25.45 0.79
C MET A 155 -5.35 -24.95 1.34
N THR A 156 -5.42 -24.58 2.61
CA THR A 156 -6.61 -23.99 3.22
C THR A 156 -7.00 -22.69 2.56
N ALA A 157 -6.03 -21.80 2.28
CA ALA A 157 -6.26 -20.55 1.55
C ALA A 157 -6.87 -20.81 0.17
N ALA A 158 -6.31 -21.75 -0.58
CA ALA A 158 -6.78 -22.09 -1.93
C ALA A 158 -8.21 -22.67 -1.91
N LEU A 159 -8.53 -23.50 -0.93
CA LEU A 159 -9.90 -24.04 -0.77
C LEU A 159 -10.91 -22.94 -0.42
N LEU A 160 -10.57 -22.04 0.50
CA LEU A 160 -11.44 -20.91 0.87
C LEU A 160 -11.63 -19.96 -0.30
N GLU A 161 -10.54 -19.63 -1.02
CA GLU A 161 -10.59 -18.77 -2.20
C GLU A 161 -11.51 -19.37 -3.27
N SER A 162 -11.33 -20.66 -3.60
CA SER A 162 -12.21 -21.34 -4.57
C SER A 162 -13.67 -21.28 -4.13
N SER A 163 -13.96 -21.61 -2.87
CA SER A 163 -15.33 -21.58 -2.35
C SER A 163 -15.98 -20.20 -2.45
N VAL A 164 -15.20 -19.14 -2.17
CA VAL A 164 -15.68 -17.76 -2.26
C VAL A 164 -15.92 -17.34 -3.71
N ARG A 165 -14.98 -17.66 -4.63
CA ARG A 165 -15.11 -17.29 -6.04
C ARG A 165 -16.23 -18.02 -6.76
N ASP A 166 -16.50 -19.26 -6.36
CA ASP A 166 -17.55 -20.11 -6.95
C ASP A 166 -18.95 -19.77 -6.39
N HIS A 167 -19.02 -18.99 -5.31
CA HIS A 167 -20.27 -18.67 -4.67
C HIS A 167 -21.01 -17.52 -5.38
N ARG A 168 -22.19 -17.80 -5.95
CA ARG A 168 -22.98 -16.87 -6.77
C ARG A 168 -23.36 -15.54 -6.09
N ASN A 169 -23.46 -15.54 -4.76
CA ASN A 169 -23.85 -14.35 -3.98
C ASN A 169 -22.66 -13.53 -3.49
N ILE A 170 -21.42 -13.88 -3.90
CA ILE A 170 -20.21 -13.16 -3.49
C ILE A 170 -19.59 -12.52 -4.72
N GLU A 171 -19.45 -11.20 -4.68
CA GLU A 171 -18.62 -10.43 -5.60
C GLU A 171 -17.26 -10.15 -4.96
N VAL A 172 -16.17 -10.48 -5.65
CA VAL A 172 -14.80 -10.31 -5.15
C VAL A 172 -14.11 -9.17 -5.90
N LEU A 173 -13.62 -8.19 -5.18
CA LEU A 173 -12.78 -7.12 -5.68
C LEU A 173 -11.39 -7.27 -5.07
N VAL A 174 -10.41 -7.64 -5.88
CA VAL A 174 -8.97 -7.64 -5.51
C VAL A 174 -8.30 -6.37 -6.01
N ASN A 175 -7.08 -6.07 -5.55
CA ASN A 175 -6.38 -4.78 -5.80
C ASN A 175 -7.27 -3.57 -5.47
N SER A 176 -8.14 -3.71 -4.49
CA SER A 176 -9.14 -2.70 -4.15
C SER A 176 -9.11 -2.41 -2.66
N THR A 177 -9.09 -1.16 -2.31
CA THR A 177 -8.92 -0.73 -0.91
C THR A 177 -10.16 -0.02 -0.40
N VAL A 178 -10.68 -0.46 0.74
CA VAL A 178 -11.70 0.28 1.49
C VAL A 178 -11.04 1.49 2.13
N THR A 179 -11.36 2.68 1.66
CA THR A 179 -10.71 3.93 2.09
C THR A 179 -11.44 4.63 3.23
N GLY A 180 -12.71 4.34 3.43
CA GLY A 180 -13.47 4.92 4.53
C GLY A 180 -14.90 4.45 4.60
N ARG A 181 -15.45 4.53 5.84
CA ARG A 181 -16.87 4.34 6.11
C ARG A 181 -17.44 5.66 6.63
N TYR A 182 -18.53 6.09 6.04
CA TYR A 182 -19.20 7.36 6.29
C TYR A 182 -20.61 7.15 6.85
N ASP A 183 -21.32 8.23 7.09
CA ASP A 183 -22.70 8.19 7.55
C ASP A 183 -23.58 7.36 6.61
N HIS A 184 -24.66 6.80 7.17
CA HIS A 184 -25.60 5.95 6.45
C HIS A 184 -24.98 4.68 5.82
N ASN A 185 -23.90 4.15 6.43
CA ASN A 185 -23.14 2.99 5.93
C ASN A 185 -22.56 3.17 4.53
N TRP A 186 -22.32 4.40 4.11
CA TRP A 186 -21.63 4.64 2.86
C TRP A 186 -20.15 4.27 2.99
N VAL A 187 -19.67 3.45 2.07
CA VAL A 187 -18.29 2.96 2.07
C VAL A 187 -17.64 3.31 0.74
N SER A 188 -16.46 3.89 0.80
CA SER A 188 -15.65 4.20 -0.37
C SER A 188 -14.63 3.09 -0.61
N VAL A 189 -14.55 2.63 -1.87
CA VAL A 189 -13.60 1.63 -2.35
C VAL A 189 -12.87 2.19 -3.56
N ILE A 190 -11.55 2.00 -3.59
CA ILE A 190 -10.66 2.43 -4.70
C ILE A 190 -9.88 1.22 -5.16
#